data_dd885fbd971469f5908c6355af185f38
#
_entry.id   dd885fbd971469f5908c6355af185f38
#
_cell.length_a   1.000
_cell.length_b   1.000
_cell.length_c   1.000
_cell.angle_alpha   90.00
_cell.angle_beta   90.00
_cell.angle_gamma   90.00
#
_symmetry.space_group_name_H-M   'P 1'
#
loop_
_entity.id
_entity.type
_entity.pdbx_description
1 polymer ?
#
loop_
_entity_poly.entity_id
_entity_poly.type
_entity_poly.pdbx_seq_one_letter_code
_entity_poly.pdbx_strand_id
1 'polypeptide(L)'
;RADGAYADLSAACERRDRDGFRRASSEFLALHDLEEELLAQDPLYRIDTYQKQALAAGRTPSEKDNNLYNAMMLITYWGENNPAEDYLHDYAYKEWAGLMTSFYKRRWEMWFDYVQARLDGGTPERPEFFFWEREWAENNRKVMDCTPSLSFEEVLGRMEELLRVADEAK
;
A
#
# COMPACT_ATOMS: atom_id res chain seq x y z
N ARG A 1 -1.38 0.79 16.32
CA ARG A 1 -0.60 -0.45 16.19
C ARG A 1 0.47 -0.32 15.10
N ALA A 2 0.19 0.30 13.97
CA ALA A 2 1.18 0.50 12.89
C ALA A 2 2.44 1.25 13.38
N ASP A 3 2.28 2.31 14.15
CA ASP A 3 3.42 3.06 14.74
C ASP A 3 4.29 2.16 15.63
N GLY A 4 3.66 1.24 16.40
CA GLY A 4 4.38 0.27 17.22
C GLY A 4 5.19 -0.72 16.37
N ALA A 5 4.58 -1.29 15.35
CA ALA A 5 5.24 -2.20 14.42
C ALA A 5 6.39 -1.51 13.66
N TYR A 6 6.21 -0.25 13.27
CA TYR A 6 7.27 0.55 12.66
C TYR A 6 8.43 0.85 13.64
N ALA A 7 8.14 1.13 14.91
CA ALA A 7 9.16 1.32 15.93
C ALA A 7 9.97 0.03 16.16
N ASP A 8 9.31 -1.12 16.19
CA ASP A 8 9.95 -2.43 16.31
C ASP A 8 10.86 -2.73 15.10
N LEU A 9 10.42 -2.40 13.88
CA LEU A 9 11.22 -2.46 12.66
C LEU A 9 12.49 -1.63 12.77
N SER A 10 12.35 -0.37 13.17
CA SER A 10 13.47 0.56 13.32
C SER A 10 14.47 0.05 14.36
N ALA A 11 13.97 -0.36 15.51
CA ALA A 11 14.81 -0.89 16.58
C ALA A 11 15.52 -2.21 16.19
N ALA A 12 14.86 -3.09 15.46
CA ALA A 12 15.49 -4.31 14.95
C ALA A 12 16.58 -4.01 13.93
N CYS A 13 16.34 -3.03 13.04
CA CYS A 13 17.31 -2.57 12.06
C CYS A 13 18.57 -1.98 12.74
N GLU A 14 18.40 -1.09 13.73
CA GLU A 14 19.49 -0.48 14.49
C GLU A 14 20.36 -1.53 15.22
N ARG A 15 19.71 -2.54 15.81
CA ARG A 15 20.41 -3.66 16.50
C ARG A 15 20.95 -4.72 15.56
N ARG A 16 20.70 -4.61 14.25
CA ARG A 16 20.99 -5.67 13.26
C ARG A 16 20.36 -7.01 13.61
N ASP A 17 19.20 -7.00 14.22
CA ASP A 17 18.42 -8.17 14.57
C ASP A 17 17.60 -8.64 13.36
N ARG A 18 18.14 -9.58 12.61
CA ARG A 18 17.56 -10.13 11.36
C ARG A 18 16.20 -10.77 11.60
N ASP A 19 16.08 -11.55 12.66
CA ASP A 19 14.86 -12.28 12.94
C ASP A 19 13.79 -11.35 13.54
N GLY A 20 14.20 -10.38 14.36
CA GLY A 20 13.35 -9.32 14.85
C GLY A 20 12.80 -8.48 13.71
N PHE A 21 13.65 -8.10 12.74
CA PHE A 21 13.22 -7.34 11.57
C PHE A 21 12.21 -8.13 10.73
N ARG A 22 12.44 -9.42 10.48
CA ARG A 22 11.52 -10.27 9.72
C ARG A 22 10.16 -10.40 10.39
N ARG A 23 10.12 -10.60 11.73
CA ARG A 23 8.86 -10.65 12.47
C ARG A 23 8.11 -9.34 12.41
N ALA A 24 8.77 -8.23 12.69
CA ALA A 24 8.16 -6.90 12.68
C ALA A 24 7.68 -6.50 11.27
N SER A 25 8.42 -6.85 10.21
CA SER A 25 8.01 -6.65 8.81
C SER A 25 6.73 -7.43 8.49
N SER A 26 6.66 -8.70 8.88
CA SER A 26 5.46 -9.52 8.66
C SER A 26 4.25 -8.97 9.39
N GLU A 27 4.41 -8.50 10.62
CA GLU A 27 3.35 -7.87 11.39
C GLU A 27 2.88 -6.57 10.75
N PHE A 28 3.81 -5.70 10.35
CA PHE A 28 3.50 -4.45 9.67
C PHE A 28 2.72 -4.68 8.36
N LEU A 29 3.15 -5.64 7.55
CA LEU A 29 2.47 -5.98 6.29
C LEU A 29 1.08 -6.58 6.51
N ALA A 30 0.89 -7.35 7.58
CA ALA A 30 -0.42 -7.90 7.92
C ALA A 30 -1.44 -6.82 8.34
N LEU A 31 -0.97 -5.68 8.88
CA LEU A 31 -1.83 -4.54 9.18
C LEU A 31 -2.42 -3.91 7.92
N HIS A 32 -1.70 -3.88 6.80
CA HIS A 32 -2.21 -3.40 5.52
C HIS A 32 -3.35 -4.29 4.98
N ASP A 33 -3.28 -5.62 5.20
CA ASP A 33 -4.36 -6.53 4.81
C ASP A 33 -5.65 -6.25 5.62
N LEU A 34 -5.49 -5.98 6.91
CA LEU A 34 -6.63 -5.67 7.77
C LEU A 34 -7.22 -4.28 7.47
N GLU A 35 -6.37 -3.31 7.18
CA GLU A 35 -6.77 -1.97 6.76
C GLU A 35 -7.51 -2.01 5.41
N GLU A 36 -7.04 -2.79 4.45
CA GLU A 36 -7.73 -3.05 3.19
C GLU A 36 -9.17 -3.52 3.43
N GLU A 37 -9.35 -4.54 4.26
CA GLU A 37 -10.66 -5.10 4.60
C GLU A 37 -11.56 -4.09 5.33
N LEU A 38 -11.01 -3.27 6.21
CA LEU A 38 -11.74 -2.21 6.90
C LEU A 38 -12.24 -1.14 5.91
N LEU A 39 -11.34 -0.63 5.07
CA LEU A 39 -11.66 0.41 4.09
C LEU A 39 -12.64 -0.09 3.02
N ALA A 40 -12.56 -1.38 2.68
CA ALA A 40 -13.46 -2.00 1.73
C ALA A 40 -14.94 -2.03 2.19
N GLN A 41 -15.21 -1.88 3.50
CA GLN A 41 -16.58 -1.85 4.03
C GLN A 41 -17.39 -0.62 3.57
N ASP A 42 -16.72 0.51 3.29
CA ASP A 42 -17.40 1.72 2.84
C ASP A 42 -16.97 2.08 1.40
N PRO A 43 -17.91 2.15 0.45
CA PRO A 43 -17.62 2.53 -0.94
C PRO A 43 -16.89 3.87 -1.12
N LEU A 44 -16.94 4.78 -0.13
CA LEU A 44 -16.23 6.07 -0.17
C LEU A 44 -14.71 5.90 -0.04
N TYR A 45 -14.26 4.81 0.58
CA TYR A 45 -12.84 4.48 0.76
C TYR A 45 -12.35 3.38 -0.20
N ARG A 46 -12.99 3.25 -1.37
CA ARG A 46 -12.65 2.22 -2.35
C ARG A 46 -12.20 2.85 -3.65
N ILE A 47 -11.08 2.41 -4.17
CA ILE A 47 -10.56 2.89 -5.45
C ILE A 47 -11.49 2.59 -6.62
N ASP A 48 -12.23 1.48 -6.59
CA ASP A 48 -13.16 1.11 -7.65
C ASP A 48 -14.29 2.14 -7.82
N THR A 49 -14.74 2.78 -6.73
CA THR A 49 -15.70 3.89 -6.78
C THR A 49 -15.12 5.08 -7.55
N TYR A 50 -13.88 5.46 -7.25
CA TYR A 50 -13.18 6.54 -7.95
C TYR A 50 -12.92 6.22 -9.43
N GLN A 51 -12.51 4.98 -9.72
CA GLN A 51 -12.31 4.49 -11.09
C GLN A 51 -13.62 4.53 -11.90
N LYS A 52 -14.73 4.08 -11.31
CA LYS A 52 -16.07 4.14 -11.94
C LYS A 52 -16.49 5.59 -12.25
N GLN A 53 -16.21 6.52 -11.35
CA GLN A 53 -16.47 7.96 -11.58
C GLN A 53 -15.63 8.52 -12.73
N ALA A 54 -14.33 8.18 -12.77
CA ALA A 54 -13.43 8.58 -13.85
C ALA A 54 -13.92 8.06 -15.22
N LEU A 55 -14.33 6.80 -15.28
CA LEU A 55 -14.91 6.19 -16.49
C LEU A 55 -16.23 6.87 -16.90
N ALA A 56 -17.10 7.19 -15.95
CA ALA A 56 -18.39 7.83 -16.21
C ALA A 56 -18.25 9.25 -16.77
N ALA A 57 -17.15 9.92 -16.48
CA ALA A 57 -16.85 11.26 -17.02
C ALA A 57 -16.47 11.25 -18.52
N GLY A 58 -16.04 10.10 -19.07
CA GLY A 58 -15.69 9.96 -20.49
C GLY A 58 -16.89 9.60 -21.35
N ARG A 59 -16.95 10.15 -22.57
CA ARG A 59 -18.02 9.90 -23.56
C ARG A 59 -17.62 8.83 -24.57
N THR A 60 -16.35 8.80 -24.95
CA THR A 60 -15.79 7.84 -25.92
C THR A 60 -14.90 6.81 -25.21
N PRO A 61 -14.63 5.63 -25.80
CA PRO A 61 -13.69 4.66 -25.24
C PRO A 61 -12.31 5.27 -24.94
N SER A 62 -11.80 6.12 -25.83
CA SER A 62 -10.50 6.78 -25.65
C SER A 62 -10.51 7.78 -24.48
N GLU A 63 -11.57 8.57 -24.32
CA GLU A 63 -11.73 9.46 -23.17
C GLU A 63 -11.82 8.70 -21.87
N LYS A 64 -12.54 7.58 -21.83
CA LYS A 64 -12.67 6.73 -20.65
C LYS A 64 -11.32 6.14 -20.24
N ASP A 65 -10.55 5.61 -21.20
CA ASP A 65 -9.22 5.08 -20.93
C ASP A 65 -8.27 6.15 -20.41
N ASN A 66 -8.27 7.33 -21.05
CA ASN A 66 -7.46 8.45 -20.60
C ASN A 66 -7.84 8.98 -19.23
N ASN A 67 -9.15 9.08 -18.93
CA ASN A 67 -9.63 9.50 -17.62
C ASN A 67 -9.23 8.52 -16.54
N LEU A 68 -9.32 7.22 -16.81
CA LEU A 68 -8.91 6.18 -15.87
C LEU A 68 -7.39 6.21 -15.61
N TYR A 69 -6.60 6.35 -16.68
CA TYR A 69 -5.15 6.51 -16.54
C TYR A 69 -4.79 7.73 -15.68
N ASN A 70 -5.37 8.90 -15.98
CA ASN A 70 -5.12 10.11 -15.21
C ASN A 70 -5.56 9.97 -13.75
N ALA A 71 -6.69 9.30 -13.49
CA ALA A 71 -7.15 9.02 -12.14
C ALA A 71 -6.14 8.16 -11.38
N MET A 72 -5.64 7.09 -11.99
CA MET A 72 -4.64 6.22 -11.38
C MET A 72 -3.32 6.97 -11.12
N MET A 73 -2.85 7.76 -12.07
CA MET A 73 -1.65 8.58 -11.93
C MET A 73 -1.77 9.57 -10.77
N LEU A 74 -2.90 10.28 -10.66
CA LEU A 74 -3.12 11.30 -9.62
C LEU A 74 -3.13 10.76 -8.18
N ILE A 75 -3.50 9.51 -8.00
CA ILE A 75 -3.57 8.87 -6.67
C ILE A 75 -2.35 8.04 -6.33
N THR A 76 -1.39 7.93 -7.24
CA THR A 76 -0.17 7.15 -7.07
C THR A 76 1.07 8.02 -7.22
N TYR A 77 1.80 7.92 -8.34
CA TYR A 77 3.09 8.57 -8.48
C TYR A 77 3.05 10.08 -8.78
N TRP A 78 1.90 10.66 -8.95
CA TRP A 78 1.64 12.06 -9.29
C TRP A 78 2.88 12.87 -9.65
N GLY A 79 2.90 13.50 -10.81
CA GLY A 79 3.97 14.37 -11.25
C GLY A 79 4.43 14.07 -12.66
N GLU A 80 5.58 14.61 -12.99
CA GLU A 80 6.17 14.41 -14.30
C GLU A 80 6.67 12.99 -14.49
N ASN A 81 6.71 12.57 -15.73
CA ASN A 81 7.20 11.28 -16.15
C ASN A 81 8.75 11.22 -16.15
N ASN A 82 9.37 11.88 -15.19
CA ASN A 82 10.81 12.05 -15.05
C ASN A 82 11.23 11.69 -13.63
N PRO A 83 11.97 10.59 -13.44
CA PRO A 83 12.43 10.14 -12.12
C PRO A 83 13.41 11.11 -11.43
N ALA A 84 14.00 12.07 -12.15
CA ALA A 84 14.87 13.07 -11.56
C ALA A 84 14.09 14.21 -10.85
N GLU A 85 12.78 14.26 -11.03
CA GLU A 85 11.89 15.31 -10.52
C GLU A 85 10.80 14.71 -9.59
N ASP A 86 11.22 13.97 -8.59
CA ASP A 86 10.36 13.15 -7.73
C ASP A 86 9.79 13.87 -6.50
N TYR A 87 9.96 15.17 -6.38
CA TYR A 87 9.54 15.95 -5.20
C TYR A 87 8.03 16.05 -4.99
N LEU A 88 7.21 15.71 -5.98
CA LEU A 88 5.74 15.59 -5.85
C LEU A 88 5.27 14.13 -5.80
N HIS A 89 6.19 13.20 -5.76
CA HIS A 89 5.92 11.78 -5.82
C HIS A 89 5.06 11.33 -4.63
N ASP A 90 4.02 10.53 -4.91
CA ASP A 90 3.08 10.02 -3.91
C ASP A 90 2.39 11.12 -3.07
N TYR A 91 2.17 12.28 -3.67
CA TYR A 91 1.59 13.43 -2.99
C TYR A 91 0.16 13.18 -2.48
N ALA A 92 -0.60 12.34 -3.15
CA ALA A 92 -1.99 12.10 -2.81
C ALA A 92 -2.16 11.26 -1.54
N TYR A 93 -1.31 10.26 -1.33
CA TYR A 93 -1.34 9.28 -0.22
C TYR A 93 -2.77 8.92 0.21
N LYS A 94 -3.46 8.15 -0.62
CA LYS A 94 -4.85 7.77 -0.38
C LYS A 94 -4.94 6.41 0.31
N GLU A 95 -5.39 6.41 1.56
CA GLU A 95 -5.75 5.18 2.26
C GLU A 95 -7.12 4.70 1.75
N TRP A 96 -7.10 3.95 0.65
CA TRP A 96 -8.28 3.37 0.02
C TRP A 96 -8.10 1.88 -0.22
N ALA A 97 -9.19 1.11 -0.03
CA ALA A 97 -9.22 -0.29 -0.44
C ALA A 97 -8.91 -0.43 -1.93
N GLY A 98 -8.09 -1.40 -2.25
CA GLY A 98 -7.47 -1.59 -3.56
C GLY A 98 -6.07 -0.97 -3.67
N LEU A 99 -5.74 0.08 -2.87
CA LEU A 99 -4.39 0.64 -2.80
C LEU A 99 -3.56 0.02 -1.66
N MET A 100 -4.18 -0.25 -0.52
CA MET A 100 -3.43 -0.70 0.67
C MET A 100 -2.63 -1.97 0.39
N THR A 101 -3.23 -2.98 -0.23
CA THR A 101 -2.55 -4.25 -0.51
C THR A 101 -1.81 -4.26 -1.83
N SER A 102 -2.37 -3.69 -2.90
CA SER A 102 -1.81 -3.79 -4.24
C SER A 102 -0.72 -2.75 -4.54
N PHE A 103 -0.71 -1.62 -3.83
CA PHE A 103 0.23 -0.52 -4.03
C PHE A 103 1.12 -0.29 -2.81
N TYR A 104 0.58 0.14 -1.66
CA TYR A 104 1.38 0.53 -0.50
C TYR A 104 2.08 -0.66 0.16
N LYS A 105 1.37 -1.75 0.42
CA LYS A 105 1.97 -2.98 0.97
C LYS A 105 3.09 -3.47 0.06
N ARG A 106 2.89 -3.43 -1.26
CA ARG A 106 3.89 -3.87 -2.23
C ARG A 106 5.17 -3.02 -2.20
N ARG A 107 5.05 -1.71 -2.03
CA ARG A 107 6.20 -0.82 -1.83
C ARG A 107 6.95 -1.16 -0.55
N TRP A 108 6.23 -1.43 0.54
CA TRP A 108 6.85 -1.85 1.80
C TRP A 108 7.54 -3.21 1.67
N GLU A 109 6.95 -4.18 0.99
CA GLU A 109 7.58 -5.48 0.71
C GLU A 109 8.93 -5.28 -0.01
N MET A 110 8.96 -4.51 -1.09
CA MET A 110 10.20 -4.20 -1.83
C MET A 110 11.26 -3.55 -0.93
N TRP A 111 10.84 -2.64 -0.06
CA TRP A 111 11.75 -2.00 0.89
C TRP A 111 12.25 -2.96 1.97
N PHE A 112 11.39 -3.77 2.52
CA PHE A 112 11.76 -4.75 3.54
C PHE A 112 12.68 -5.84 2.98
N ASP A 113 12.44 -6.30 1.77
CA ASP A 113 13.32 -7.25 1.07
C ASP A 113 14.72 -6.65 0.89
N TYR A 114 14.81 -5.38 0.48
CA TYR A 114 16.08 -4.66 0.38
C TYR A 114 16.80 -4.56 1.73
N VAL A 115 16.10 -4.14 2.79
CA VAL A 115 16.68 -4.00 4.13
C VAL A 115 17.10 -5.36 4.68
N GLN A 116 16.27 -6.39 4.55
CA GLN A 116 16.58 -7.75 5.01
C GLN A 116 17.82 -8.29 4.30
N ALA A 117 17.93 -8.14 3.00
CA ALA A 117 19.11 -8.59 2.25
C ALA A 117 20.39 -7.88 2.71
N ARG A 118 20.31 -6.59 3.08
CA ARG A 118 21.44 -5.87 3.68
C ARG A 118 21.80 -6.36 5.08
N LEU A 119 20.80 -6.65 5.91
CA LEU A 119 21.01 -7.23 7.23
C LEU A 119 21.67 -8.62 7.12
N ASP A 120 21.33 -9.38 6.08
CA ASP A 120 21.94 -10.69 5.78
C ASP A 120 23.36 -10.60 5.20
N GLY A 121 23.87 -9.38 5.01
CA GLY A 121 25.23 -9.11 4.55
C GLY A 121 25.37 -8.99 3.03
N GLY A 122 24.25 -8.95 2.30
CA GLY A 122 24.22 -8.70 0.86
C GLY A 122 24.40 -7.23 0.50
N THR A 123 24.56 -6.98 -0.79
CA THR A 123 24.66 -5.63 -1.40
C THR A 123 23.60 -5.46 -2.48
N PRO A 124 22.28 -5.56 -2.13
CA PRO A 124 21.21 -5.41 -3.10
C PRO A 124 21.15 -3.98 -3.63
N GLU A 125 20.66 -3.83 -4.85
CA GLU A 125 20.30 -2.51 -5.39
C GLU A 125 19.08 -1.95 -4.64
N ARG A 126 19.07 -0.64 -4.43
CA ARG A 126 17.93 0.04 -3.81
C ARG A 126 16.73 -0.01 -4.76
N PRO A 127 15.50 -0.29 -4.25
CA PRO A 127 14.31 -0.27 -5.08
C PRO A 127 14.07 1.10 -5.75
N GLU A 128 13.80 1.08 -7.04
CA GLU A 128 13.41 2.24 -7.84
C GLU A 128 11.87 2.31 -7.89
N PHE A 129 11.27 2.98 -6.90
CA PHE A 129 9.82 3.02 -6.75
C PHE A 129 9.10 3.72 -7.90
N PHE A 130 9.65 4.80 -8.43
CA PHE A 130 9.02 5.57 -9.50
C PHE A 130 8.62 4.72 -10.71
N PHE A 131 9.53 3.90 -11.22
CA PHE A 131 9.24 3.06 -12.38
C PHE A 131 8.22 1.97 -12.07
N TRP A 132 8.30 1.37 -10.89
CA TRP A 132 7.34 0.37 -10.43
C TRP A 132 5.94 0.97 -10.27
N GLU A 133 5.82 2.14 -9.66
CA GLU A 133 4.54 2.82 -9.43
C GLU A 133 3.89 3.26 -10.73
N ARG A 134 4.69 3.75 -11.68
CA ARG A 134 4.21 4.05 -13.02
C ARG A 134 3.69 2.80 -13.72
N GLU A 135 4.45 1.72 -13.70
CA GLU A 135 4.04 0.45 -14.29
C GLU A 135 2.76 -0.08 -13.63
N TRP A 136 2.67 0.05 -12.30
CA TRP A 136 1.45 -0.31 -11.58
C TRP A 136 0.24 0.51 -12.06
N ALA A 137 0.35 1.82 -12.19
CA ALA A 137 -0.72 2.68 -12.69
C ALA A 137 -1.12 2.34 -14.13
N GLU A 138 -0.16 2.06 -15.01
CA GLU A 138 -0.40 1.64 -16.38
C GLU A 138 -1.11 0.28 -16.47
N ASN A 139 -0.75 -0.68 -15.64
CA ASN A 139 -1.34 -2.02 -15.61
C ASN A 139 -2.73 -2.08 -14.97
N ASN A 140 -3.10 -1.09 -14.16
CA ASN A 140 -4.39 -1.03 -13.47
C ASN A 140 -5.42 -0.10 -14.14
N ARG A 141 -5.39 0.02 -15.46
CA ARG A 141 -6.39 0.74 -16.28
C ARG A 141 -7.70 -0.04 -16.43
N LYS A 142 -8.18 -0.63 -15.34
CA LYS A 142 -9.47 -1.33 -15.25
C LYS A 142 -10.02 -1.14 -13.86
N VAL A 143 -11.34 -1.23 -13.72
CA VAL A 143 -11.96 -1.18 -12.40
C VAL A 143 -11.47 -2.37 -11.58
N MET A 144 -10.88 -2.08 -10.43
CA MET A 144 -10.44 -3.08 -9.47
C MET A 144 -11.64 -3.67 -8.73
N ASP A 145 -11.50 -4.88 -8.23
CA ASP A 145 -12.49 -5.48 -7.32
C ASP A 145 -12.07 -5.19 -5.88
N CYS A 146 -12.81 -4.29 -5.22
CA CYS A 146 -12.60 -3.94 -3.83
C CYS A 146 -13.73 -4.46 -2.93
N THR A 147 -14.37 -5.57 -3.32
CA THR A 147 -15.38 -6.23 -2.48
C THR A 147 -14.71 -6.78 -1.23
N PRO A 148 -15.17 -6.44 -0.01
CA PRO A 148 -14.58 -6.99 1.21
C PRO A 148 -14.75 -8.51 1.25
N SER A 149 -13.74 -9.21 1.71
CA SER A 149 -13.79 -10.67 1.91
C SER A 149 -14.27 -11.06 3.31
N LEU A 150 -14.20 -10.13 4.25
CA LEU A 150 -14.67 -10.27 5.63
C LEU A 150 -15.90 -9.41 5.89
N SER A 151 -16.74 -9.82 6.80
CA SER A 151 -17.79 -8.97 7.36
C SER A 151 -17.19 -7.88 8.26
N PHE A 152 -17.92 -6.80 8.50
CA PHE A 152 -17.49 -5.73 9.39
C PHE A 152 -17.20 -6.23 10.82
N GLU A 153 -18.02 -7.15 11.32
CA GLU A 153 -17.84 -7.77 12.63
C GLU A 153 -16.56 -8.59 12.71
N GLU A 154 -16.22 -9.33 11.65
CA GLU A 154 -14.97 -10.10 11.58
C GLU A 154 -13.74 -9.18 11.54
N VAL A 155 -13.81 -8.06 10.81
CA VAL A 155 -12.74 -7.06 10.80
C VAL A 155 -12.55 -6.47 12.19
N LEU A 156 -13.62 -6.05 12.86
CA LEU A 156 -13.56 -5.51 14.22
C LEU A 156 -12.97 -6.52 15.20
N GLY A 157 -13.42 -7.78 15.14
CA GLY A 157 -12.90 -8.83 16.02
C GLY A 157 -11.39 -9.05 15.85
N ARG A 158 -10.87 -9.00 14.61
CA ARG A 158 -9.43 -9.07 14.35
C ARG A 158 -8.66 -7.84 14.86
N MET A 159 -9.24 -6.65 14.75
CA MET A 159 -8.64 -5.42 15.27
C MET A 159 -8.57 -5.46 16.81
N GLU A 160 -9.62 -5.88 17.49
CA GLU A 160 -9.66 -6.04 18.95
C GLU A 160 -8.60 -7.05 19.42
N GLU A 161 -8.45 -8.17 18.74
CA GLU A 161 -7.43 -9.17 19.06
C GLU A 161 -6.02 -8.61 18.93
N LEU A 162 -5.73 -7.85 17.86
CA LEU A 162 -4.44 -7.18 17.68
C LEU A 162 -4.14 -6.16 18.79
N LEU A 163 -5.15 -5.44 19.25
CA LEU A 163 -4.99 -4.49 20.37
C LEU A 163 -4.73 -5.23 21.68
N ARG A 164 -5.46 -6.31 21.95
CA ARG A 164 -5.27 -7.13 23.15
C ARG A 164 -3.88 -7.72 23.26
N VAL A 165 -3.38 -8.34 22.17
CA VAL A 165 -2.02 -8.90 22.11
C VAL A 165 -0.96 -7.81 22.33
N ALA A 166 -1.20 -6.59 21.83
CA ALA A 166 -0.28 -5.48 22.05
C ALA A 166 -0.19 -5.01 23.51
N ASP A 167 -1.29 -5.08 24.25
CA ASP A 167 -1.32 -4.65 25.65
C ASP A 167 -0.73 -5.70 26.59
N GLU A 168 -0.83 -6.98 26.25
CA GLU A 168 -0.21 -8.09 26.99
C GLU A 168 1.33 -8.16 26.81
N ALA A 169 1.86 -7.54 25.76
CA ALA A 169 3.29 -7.51 25.45
C ALA A 169 4.07 -6.35 26.09
N LYS A 170 3.39 -5.46 26.84
CA LYS A 170 3.98 -4.33 27.59
C LYS A 170 4.28 -4.70 29.03
#